data_dba022b5fb4824e043a84d3ff5cc3d55
#
_entry.id   dba022b5fb4824e043a84d3ff5cc3d55
#
_cell.length_a   1.000
_cell.length_b   1.000
_cell.length_c   1.000
_cell.angle_alpha   90.00
_cell.angle_beta   90.00
_cell.angle_gamma   90.00
#
_symmetry.space_group_name_H-M   'P 1'
#
loop_
_entity.id
_entity.type
_entity.pdbx_description
1 polymer ?
#
loop_
_entity_poly.entity_id
_entity_poly.type
_entity_poly.pdbx_seq_one_letter_code
_entity_poly.pdbx_strand_id
1 'polypeptide(L)'
;MSQTDGNGQNGQTSNLITFEDGVVTLAGEEVPGILHSLRVDGKVRFDEQKVDGSSGKKKTPQGFEDSDIMISLYLVTVDDSSCYDKLETLSGMFRKVDDKANPQIYTVANRHLLARGVRQVCFSKLQTAENDRTDEITATLGFVEHNPPVVKTEKAQAKTPTGKELAEQAAEKAKQAAEPKEDELIIKAD
;
A
#
# COMPACT_ATOMS: atom_id res chain seq x y z
N MET A 1 36.30 -29.43 20.58
CA MET A 1 34.96 -29.58 20.00
C MET A 1 34.19 -28.28 20.24
N SER A 2 34.22 -27.39 19.29
CA SER A 2 33.51 -26.11 19.36
C SER A 2 32.49 -26.13 18.24
N GLN A 3 31.20 -26.14 18.59
CA GLN A 3 30.10 -26.00 17.69
C GLN A 3 29.97 -24.51 17.36
N THR A 4 30.05 -24.20 16.06
CA THR A 4 29.74 -22.89 15.50
C THR A 4 28.28 -22.94 15.05
N ASP A 5 27.41 -22.33 15.84
CA ASP A 5 26.01 -22.15 15.44
C ASP A 5 25.94 -21.12 14.31
N GLY A 6 25.74 -21.65 13.12
CA GLY A 6 25.47 -20.85 11.92
C GLY A 6 24.08 -20.22 12.00
N ASN A 7 24.01 -18.97 12.44
CA ASN A 7 22.79 -18.16 12.33
C ASN A 7 22.65 -17.73 10.87
N GLY A 8 21.88 -18.51 10.10
CA GLY A 8 21.45 -18.17 8.76
C GLY A 8 20.45 -17.01 8.82
N GLN A 9 20.95 -15.78 8.76
CA GLN A 9 20.09 -14.64 8.47
C GLN A 9 19.63 -14.76 7.03
N ASN A 10 18.40 -15.20 6.85
CA ASN A 10 17.64 -15.05 5.63
C ASN A 10 17.58 -13.55 5.35
N GLY A 11 18.39 -13.09 4.40
CA GLY A 11 18.34 -11.73 3.89
C GLY A 11 17.02 -11.51 3.13
N GLN A 12 15.94 -11.24 3.84
CA GLN A 12 14.81 -10.56 3.25
C GLN A 12 15.28 -9.17 2.87
N THR A 13 15.58 -8.97 1.60
CA THR A 13 15.71 -7.63 1.00
C THR A 13 14.37 -6.94 1.20
N SER A 14 14.27 -6.14 2.25
CA SER A 14 13.08 -5.34 2.50
C SER A 14 13.00 -4.27 1.43
N ASN A 15 11.96 -4.29 0.62
CA ASN A 15 11.63 -3.24 -0.35
C ASN A 15 11.20 -1.98 0.42
N LEU A 16 12.17 -1.25 0.98
CA LEU A 16 11.93 -0.13 1.86
C LEU A 16 12.43 1.16 1.23
N ILE A 17 11.61 2.20 1.25
CA ILE A 17 12.01 3.59 0.97
C ILE A 17 12.29 4.28 2.29
N THR A 18 13.52 4.69 2.51
CA THR A 18 13.94 5.47 3.68
C THR A 18 14.67 6.73 3.27
N PHE A 19 14.60 7.76 4.13
CA PHE A 19 15.34 9.01 4.00
C PHE A 19 15.96 9.32 5.35
N GLU A 20 17.26 9.21 5.45
CA GLU A 20 18.04 9.62 6.61
C GLU A 20 19.16 10.54 6.13
N ASP A 21 19.33 11.68 6.77
CA ASP A 21 20.40 12.65 6.51
C ASP A 21 20.59 13.04 5.02
N GLY A 22 19.49 13.13 4.27
CA GLY A 22 19.51 13.48 2.84
C GLY A 22 19.86 12.33 1.90
N VAL A 23 20.07 11.13 2.41
CA VAL A 23 20.27 9.91 1.63
C VAL A 23 18.92 9.24 1.38
N VAL A 24 18.69 8.78 0.16
CA VAL A 24 17.50 8.02 -0.21
C VAL A 24 17.89 6.56 -0.40
N THR A 25 17.21 5.66 0.27
CA THR A 25 17.41 4.21 0.06
C THR A 25 16.15 3.56 -0.49
N LEU A 26 16.31 2.69 -1.49
CA LEU A 26 15.26 1.90 -2.11
C LEU A 26 15.62 0.42 -1.99
N ALA A 27 14.79 -0.36 -1.32
CA ALA A 27 15.05 -1.79 -1.10
C ALA A 27 16.39 -2.07 -0.41
N GLY A 28 16.86 -1.15 0.44
CA GLY A 28 18.16 -1.26 1.12
C GLY A 28 19.35 -0.85 0.27
N GLU A 29 19.15 -0.45 -0.99
CA GLU A 29 20.19 0.11 -1.84
C GLU A 29 20.14 1.64 -1.78
N GLU A 30 21.28 2.26 -1.61
CA GLU A 30 21.41 3.72 -1.62
C GLU A 30 21.19 4.25 -3.04
N VAL A 31 20.27 5.20 -3.18
CA VAL A 31 20.06 5.93 -4.42
C VAL A 31 21.18 6.96 -4.58
N PRO A 32 21.96 6.91 -5.67
CA PRO A 32 23.03 7.86 -5.85
C PRO A 32 22.48 9.28 -6.00
N GLY A 33 23.08 10.22 -5.29
CA GLY A 33 22.74 11.64 -5.36
C GLY A 33 22.34 12.24 -4.02
N ILE A 34 22.16 13.55 -4.04
CA ILE A 34 21.81 14.36 -2.85
C ILE A 34 20.33 14.71 -2.92
N LEU A 35 19.58 14.40 -1.87
CA LEU A 35 18.17 14.75 -1.79
C LEU A 35 17.99 16.28 -1.80
N HIS A 36 17.33 16.79 -2.82
CA HIS A 36 16.96 18.20 -2.91
C HIS A 36 15.57 18.46 -2.33
N SER A 37 14.57 17.69 -2.76
CA SER A 37 13.19 17.88 -2.27
C SER A 37 12.36 16.62 -2.38
N LEU A 38 11.38 16.51 -1.47
CA LEU A 38 10.30 15.54 -1.51
C LEU A 38 8.97 16.28 -1.57
N ARG A 39 8.16 15.98 -2.58
CA ARG A 39 6.83 16.54 -2.77
C ARG A 39 5.79 15.42 -2.84
N VAL A 40 4.65 15.62 -2.19
CA VAL A 40 3.53 14.68 -2.19
C VAL A 40 2.26 15.43 -2.58
N ASP A 41 1.66 15.05 -3.68
CA ASP A 41 0.43 15.63 -4.22
C ASP A 41 -0.69 14.60 -4.09
N GLY A 42 -1.76 14.97 -3.37
CA GLY A 42 -2.99 14.19 -3.30
C GLY A 42 -4.15 14.98 -3.92
N LYS A 43 -5.02 14.29 -4.62
CA LYS A 43 -6.16 14.90 -5.31
C LYS A 43 -7.48 14.27 -4.90
N VAL A 44 -8.54 15.06 -4.96
CA VAL A 44 -9.92 14.58 -4.85
C VAL A 44 -10.46 14.38 -6.26
N ARG A 45 -11.00 13.21 -6.51
CA ARG A 45 -11.71 12.92 -7.76
C ARG A 45 -13.12 13.51 -7.71
N PHE A 46 -13.47 14.28 -8.73
CA PHE A 46 -14.80 14.86 -8.89
C PHE A 46 -15.50 14.31 -10.13
N ASP A 47 -16.76 13.94 -9.97
CA ASP A 47 -17.66 13.78 -11.10
C ASP A 47 -18.18 15.17 -11.51
N GLU A 48 -17.97 15.55 -12.78
CA GLU A 48 -18.35 16.85 -13.32
C GLU A 48 -19.49 16.70 -14.32
N GLN A 49 -20.65 17.28 -14.01
CA GLN A 49 -21.81 17.29 -14.89
C GLN A 49 -22.09 18.71 -15.39
N LYS A 50 -22.21 18.86 -16.69
CA LYS A 50 -22.75 20.10 -17.30
C LYS A 50 -24.25 20.13 -17.07
N VAL A 51 -24.73 21.28 -16.61
CA VAL A 51 -26.18 21.54 -16.48
C VAL A 51 -26.56 22.55 -17.55
N ASP A 52 -27.48 22.16 -18.44
CA ASP A 52 -27.95 23.04 -19.51
C ASP A 52 -28.63 24.27 -18.91
N GLY A 53 -28.32 25.44 -19.49
CA GLY A 53 -28.86 26.72 -19.02
C GLY A 53 -28.22 27.29 -17.74
N SER A 54 -27.18 26.66 -17.19
CA SER A 54 -26.46 27.16 -16.04
C SER A 54 -24.99 27.47 -16.37
N SER A 55 -24.47 28.55 -15.80
CA SER A 55 -23.03 28.86 -15.86
C SER A 55 -22.31 27.99 -14.86
N GLY A 56 -21.38 27.16 -15.37
CA GLY A 56 -20.54 26.28 -14.55
C GLY A 56 -20.92 24.80 -14.64
N LYS A 57 -20.14 23.97 -13.89
CA LYS A 57 -20.36 22.52 -13.81
C LYS A 57 -20.73 22.13 -12.39
N LYS A 58 -21.67 21.22 -12.24
CA LYS A 58 -21.93 20.57 -10.95
C LYS A 58 -20.78 19.59 -10.68
N LYS A 59 -20.12 19.75 -9.53
CA LYS A 59 -19.01 18.89 -9.09
C LYS A 59 -19.45 18.06 -7.89
N THR A 60 -19.37 16.75 -8.01
CA THR A 60 -19.66 15.81 -6.90
C THR A 60 -18.39 15.06 -6.55
N PRO A 61 -17.90 15.13 -5.30
CA PRO A 61 -16.71 14.39 -4.89
C PRO A 61 -16.96 12.88 -4.92
N GLN A 62 -16.01 12.13 -5.52
CA GLN A 62 -16.08 10.68 -5.72
C GLN A 62 -15.00 9.90 -4.96
N GLY A 63 -14.30 10.56 -4.01
CA GLY A 63 -13.21 9.98 -3.25
C GLY A 63 -11.87 10.62 -3.58
N PHE A 64 -10.81 9.97 -3.13
CA PHE A 64 -9.43 10.44 -3.32
C PHE A 64 -8.76 9.65 -4.45
N GLU A 65 -7.88 10.32 -5.19
CA GLU A 65 -6.94 9.68 -6.09
C GLU A 65 -5.72 9.21 -5.32
N ASP A 66 -4.99 8.22 -5.89
CA ASP A 66 -3.71 7.81 -5.34
C ASP A 66 -2.75 9.00 -5.34
N SER A 67 -1.92 9.08 -4.30
CA SER A 67 -0.97 10.19 -4.13
C SER A 67 0.17 10.08 -5.14
N ASP A 68 0.49 11.20 -5.80
CA ASP A 68 1.71 11.36 -6.60
C ASP A 68 2.85 11.84 -5.71
N ILE A 69 3.99 11.15 -5.75
CA ILE A 69 5.18 11.48 -4.98
C ILE A 69 6.31 11.83 -5.94
N MET A 70 6.97 12.94 -5.69
CA MET A 70 8.13 13.38 -6.46
C MET A 70 9.33 13.58 -5.54
N ILE A 71 10.45 12.96 -5.87
CA ILE A 71 11.73 13.10 -5.19
C ILE A 71 12.69 13.71 -6.19
N SER A 72 13.25 14.86 -5.87
CA SER A 72 14.29 15.50 -6.68
C SER A 72 15.64 15.30 -6.04
N LEU A 73 16.61 14.86 -6.84
CA LEU A 73 17.99 14.59 -6.45
C LEU A 73 18.96 15.40 -7.34
N TYR A 74 20.10 15.77 -6.78
CA TYR A 74 21.24 16.24 -7.53
C TYR A 74 22.26 15.11 -7.65
N LEU A 75 22.59 14.73 -8.89
CA LEU A 75 23.66 13.80 -9.23
C LEU A 75 24.90 14.64 -9.55
N VAL A 76 25.79 14.76 -8.59
CA VAL A 76 27.00 15.60 -8.69
C VAL A 76 28.21 14.71 -8.96
N THR A 77 29.09 15.13 -9.85
CA THR A 77 30.38 14.46 -10.06
C THR A 77 31.26 14.63 -8.82
N VAL A 78 31.83 13.53 -8.37
CA VAL A 78 32.83 13.46 -7.30
C VAL A 78 34.05 12.68 -7.81
N ASP A 79 35.17 12.72 -7.08
CA ASP A 79 36.46 12.15 -7.51
C ASP A 79 36.37 10.72 -8.04
N ASP A 80 35.53 9.87 -7.47
CA ASP A 80 35.42 8.44 -7.81
C ASP A 80 34.20 8.09 -8.68
N SER A 81 33.29 9.03 -8.95
CA SER A 81 32.04 8.75 -9.67
C SER A 81 31.48 10.00 -10.35
N SER A 82 31.29 9.91 -11.64
CA SER A 82 30.67 10.99 -12.42
C SER A 82 29.14 11.05 -12.20
N CYS A 83 28.55 12.20 -12.56
CA CYS A 83 27.09 12.33 -12.57
C CYS A 83 26.43 11.33 -13.54
N TYR A 84 27.12 10.92 -14.60
CA TYR A 84 26.64 9.92 -15.57
C TYR A 84 26.64 8.51 -15.00
N ASP A 85 27.68 8.10 -14.25
CA ASP A 85 27.73 6.80 -13.57
C ASP A 85 26.58 6.66 -12.56
N LYS A 86 26.31 7.75 -11.83
CA LYS A 86 25.18 7.85 -10.92
C LYS A 86 23.83 7.75 -11.64
N LEU A 87 23.72 8.38 -12.80
CA LEU A 87 22.53 8.30 -13.64
C LEU A 87 22.30 6.89 -14.19
N GLU A 88 23.36 6.20 -14.60
CA GLU A 88 23.27 4.82 -15.06
C GLU A 88 22.77 3.90 -13.95
N THR A 89 23.34 4.03 -12.74
CA THR A 89 22.90 3.30 -11.54
C THR A 89 21.42 3.56 -11.23
N LEU A 90 21.02 4.82 -11.22
CA LEU A 90 19.62 5.22 -10.97
C LEU A 90 18.67 4.66 -12.04
N SER A 91 19.07 4.68 -13.30
CA SER A 91 18.30 4.10 -14.41
C SER A 91 18.15 2.58 -14.28
N GLY A 92 19.17 1.91 -13.76
CA GLY A 92 19.14 0.49 -13.41
C GLY A 92 18.10 0.19 -12.31
N MET A 93 18.11 1.00 -11.25
CA MET A 93 17.12 0.89 -10.18
C MET A 93 15.68 1.12 -10.65
N PHE A 94 15.48 2.12 -11.50
CA PHE A 94 14.15 2.44 -12.06
C PHE A 94 13.60 1.29 -12.91
N ARG A 95 14.47 0.55 -13.61
CA ARG A 95 14.08 -0.58 -14.48
C ARG A 95 13.91 -1.91 -13.73
N LYS A 96 14.14 -1.95 -12.41
CA LYS A 96 13.92 -3.16 -11.63
C LYS A 96 12.45 -3.55 -11.66
N VAL A 97 12.20 -4.81 -11.96
CA VAL A 97 10.87 -5.40 -12.03
C VAL A 97 10.80 -6.61 -11.11
N ASP A 98 9.59 -7.00 -10.75
CA ASP A 98 9.33 -8.25 -10.06
C ASP A 98 9.39 -9.46 -11.02
N ASP A 99 9.19 -10.68 -10.50
CA ASP A 99 9.19 -11.93 -11.28
C ASP A 99 8.12 -11.96 -12.40
N LYS A 100 7.16 -11.06 -12.36
CA LYS A 100 6.07 -10.91 -13.34
C LYS A 100 6.29 -9.74 -14.30
N ALA A 101 7.47 -9.14 -14.30
CA ALA A 101 7.82 -7.95 -15.06
C ALA A 101 7.00 -6.68 -14.71
N ASN A 102 6.40 -6.62 -13.51
CA ASN A 102 5.79 -5.39 -13.01
C ASN A 102 6.82 -4.53 -12.27
N PRO A 103 6.64 -3.20 -12.24
CA PRO A 103 7.47 -2.33 -11.42
C PRO A 103 7.48 -2.77 -9.96
N GLN A 104 8.64 -2.71 -9.33
CA GLN A 104 8.81 -3.11 -7.93
C GLN A 104 8.01 -2.20 -7.00
N ILE A 105 7.34 -2.82 -6.01
CA ILE A 105 6.59 -2.10 -4.96
C ILE A 105 7.51 -1.93 -3.76
N TYR A 106 7.59 -0.71 -3.25
CA TYR A 106 8.40 -0.33 -2.09
C TYR A 106 7.53 0.01 -0.90
N THR A 107 7.86 -0.55 0.26
CA THR A 107 7.25 -0.15 1.54
C THR A 107 7.88 1.15 2.02
N VAL A 108 7.07 2.07 2.50
CA VAL A 108 7.50 3.40 2.93
C VAL A 108 7.86 3.40 4.41
N ALA A 109 9.04 3.93 4.76
CA ALA A 109 9.45 4.23 6.13
C ALA A 109 9.61 5.76 6.39
N ASN A 110 9.52 6.58 5.36
CA ASN A 110 9.64 8.03 5.48
C ASN A 110 8.48 8.63 6.30
N ARG A 111 8.80 9.43 7.32
CA ARG A 111 7.83 10.02 8.25
C ARG A 111 6.83 10.96 7.57
N HIS A 112 7.26 11.73 6.56
CA HIS A 112 6.38 12.63 5.82
C HIS A 112 5.33 11.85 5.04
N LEU A 113 5.75 10.81 4.29
CA LEU A 113 4.85 9.95 3.53
C LEU A 113 3.89 9.20 4.45
N LEU A 114 4.39 8.64 5.56
CA LEU A 114 3.57 7.94 6.54
C LEU A 114 2.51 8.85 7.19
N ALA A 115 2.86 10.12 7.48
CA ALA A 115 1.93 11.12 8.01
C ALA A 115 0.81 11.46 7.02
N ARG A 116 1.05 11.30 5.71
CA ARG A 116 0.06 11.43 4.63
C ARG A 116 -0.76 10.16 4.40
N GLY A 117 -0.48 9.07 5.11
CA GLY A 117 -1.14 7.78 4.97
C GLY A 117 -0.54 6.87 3.91
N VAL A 118 0.45 7.33 3.14
CA VAL A 118 1.12 6.55 2.10
C VAL A 118 1.94 5.42 2.73
N ARG A 119 1.63 4.18 2.39
CA ARG A 119 2.28 2.98 2.95
C ARG A 119 3.16 2.25 1.96
N GLN A 120 2.72 2.20 0.72
CA GLN A 120 3.42 1.53 -0.38
C GLN A 120 3.41 2.42 -1.61
N VAL A 121 4.49 2.35 -2.38
CA VAL A 121 4.64 3.11 -3.62
C VAL A 121 5.31 2.25 -4.69
N CYS A 122 5.09 2.61 -5.94
CA CYS A 122 5.83 2.07 -7.07
C CYS A 122 6.34 3.20 -7.96
N PHE A 123 7.43 2.95 -8.67
CA PHE A 123 7.93 3.89 -9.65
C PHE A 123 6.89 4.17 -10.74
N SER A 124 6.71 5.45 -11.08
CA SER A 124 5.86 5.88 -12.19
C SER A 124 6.67 6.53 -13.31
N LYS A 125 7.72 7.28 -12.97
CA LYS A 125 8.55 7.98 -13.96
C LYS A 125 9.94 8.31 -13.41
N LEU A 126 10.89 8.46 -14.33
CA LEU A 126 12.20 9.03 -14.09
C LEU A 126 12.40 10.17 -15.09
N GLN A 127 12.64 11.37 -14.59
CA GLN A 127 12.97 12.55 -15.40
C GLN A 127 14.34 13.05 -15.01
N THR A 128 15.15 13.40 -16.00
CA THR A 128 16.48 13.94 -15.78
C THR A 128 16.66 15.21 -16.60
N ALA A 129 17.40 16.16 -16.06
CA ALA A 129 17.75 17.40 -16.72
C ALA A 129 19.24 17.70 -16.50
N GLU A 130 19.93 17.98 -17.54
CA GLU A 130 21.32 18.41 -17.57
C GLU A 130 21.40 19.85 -18.04
N ASN A 131 22.36 20.61 -17.54
CA ASN A 131 22.69 21.93 -18.06
C ASN A 131 24.19 22.05 -18.29
N ASP A 132 24.58 22.96 -19.18
CA ASP A 132 25.97 23.18 -19.59
C ASP A 132 26.80 24.06 -18.62
N ARG A 133 26.22 24.47 -17.50
CA ARG A 133 26.84 25.40 -16.53
C ARG A 133 27.41 24.73 -15.31
N THR A 134 26.90 23.54 -15.00
CA THR A 134 27.27 22.79 -13.80
C THR A 134 27.52 21.33 -14.16
N ASP A 135 28.49 20.71 -13.47
CA ASP A 135 28.79 19.28 -13.62
C ASP A 135 27.86 18.44 -12.72
N GLU A 136 26.56 18.65 -12.95
CA GLU A 136 25.51 17.98 -12.22
C GLU A 136 24.32 17.66 -13.12
N ILE A 137 23.62 16.57 -12.79
CA ILE A 137 22.35 16.20 -13.40
C ILE A 137 21.28 16.27 -12.32
N THR A 138 20.19 16.99 -12.58
CA THR A 138 19.01 16.95 -11.73
C THR A 138 18.16 15.75 -12.12
N ALA A 139 17.90 14.84 -11.19
CA ALA A 139 17.02 13.68 -11.37
C ALA A 139 15.75 13.83 -10.56
N THR A 140 14.61 13.61 -11.19
CA THR A 140 13.30 13.60 -10.52
C THR A 140 12.68 12.22 -10.66
N LEU A 141 12.54 11.54 -9.51
CA LEU A 141 11.90 10.24 -9.39
C LEU A 141 10.42 10.47 -9.07
N GLY A 142 9.54 9.98 -9.92
CA GLY A 142 8.11 9.95 -9.66
C GLY A 142 7.69 8.59 -9.15
N PHE A 143 6.91 8.60 -8.08
CA PHE A 143 6.25 7.42 -7.53
C PHE A 143 4.75 7.68 -7.46
N VAL A 144 4.00 6.61 -7.49
CA VAL A 144 2.55 6.60 -7.27
C VAL A 144 2.28 5.74 -6.05
N GLU A 145 1.36 6.18 -5.22
CA GLU A 145 0.87 5.39 -4.10
C GLU A 145 0.29 4.06 -4.60
N HIS A 146 0.70 2.96 -3.97
CA HIS A 146 0.17 1.64 -4.27
C HIS A 146 -0.80 1.22 -3.18
N ASN A 147 -2.08 1.18 -3.53
CA ASN A 147 -3.13 0.65 -2.69
C ASN A 147 -3.49 -0.75 -3.17
N PRO A 148 -3.20 -1.82 -2.37
CA PRO A 148 -3.61 -3.16 -2.76
C PRO A 148 -5.13 -3.20 -2.89
N PRO A 149 -5.67 -3.95 -3.88
CA PRO A 149 -7.10 -4.04 -4.09
C PRO A 149 -7.78 -4.55 -2.82
N VAL A 150 -8.73 -3.76 -2.31
CA VAL A 150 -9.59 -4.19 -1.19
C VAL A 150 -10.51 -5.27 -1.74
N VAL A 151 -10.20 -6.53 -1.46
CA VAL A 151 -11.14 -7.62 -1.67
C VAL A 151 -12.28 -7.41 -0.69
N LYS A 152 -13.39 -6.86 -1.17
CA LYS A 152 -14.64 -6.86 -0.41
C LYS A 152 -15.03 -8.33 -0.24
N THR A 153 -14.69 -8.90 0.90
CA THR A 153 -15.32 -10.14 1.33
C THR A 153 -16.78 -9.73 1.54
N GLU A 154 -17.65 -10.05 0.59
CA GLU A 154 -19.09 -9.99 0.82
C GLU A 154 -19.33 -10.90 2.03
N LYS A 155 -19.51 -10.29 3.20
CA LYS A 155 -20.16 -11.00 4.31
C LYS A 155 -21.49 -11.40 3.72
N ALA A 156 -21.64 -12.71 3.49
CA ALA A 156 -22.93 -13.28 3.15
C ALA A 156 -23.91 -12.68 4.16
N GLN A 157 -24.79 -11.82 3.67
CA GLN A 157 -25.88 -11.31 4.49
C GLN A 157 -26.61 -12.55 4.96
N ALA A 158 -26.52 -12.84 6.25
CA ALA A 158 -27.35 -13.85 6.86
C ALA A 158 -28.77 -13.53 6.42
N LYS A 159 -29.33 -14.39 5.58
CA LYS A 159 -30.71 -14.22 5.11
C LYS A 159 -31.55 -14.09 6.37
N THR A 160 -32.13 -12.94 6.59
CA THR A 160 -33.13 -12.77 7.65
C THR A 160 -34.20 -13.83 7.40
N PRO A 161 -34.42 -14.77 8.34
CA PRO A 161 -35.36 -15.85 8.10
C PRO A 161 -36.72 -15.24 7.79
N THR A 162 -37.30 -15.65 6.71
CA THR A 162 -38.64 -15.20 6.29
C THR A 162 -39.64 -15.59 7.36
N GLY A 163 -40.66 -14.78 7.55
CA GLY A 163 -41.65 -14.98 8.63
C GLY A 163 -42.28 -16.39 8.70
N LYS A 164 -42.22 -17.18 7.59
CA LYS A 164 -42.60 -18.61 7.58
C LYS A 164 -41.61 -19.49 8.33
N GLU A 165 -40.28 -19.27 8.17
CA GLU A 165 -39.25 -20.06 8.86
C GLU A 165 -39.22 -19.77 10.37
N LEU A 166 -39.52 -18.52 10.78
CA LEU A 166 -39.71 -18.18 12.20
C LEU A 166 -40.93 -18.87 12.82
N ALA A 167 -42.02 -19.03 12.04
CA ALA A 167 -43.24 -19.73 12.48
C ALA A 167 -43.00 -21.25 12.62
N GLU A 168 -42.25 -21.87 11.71
CA GLU A 168 -41.87 -23.29 11.79
C GLU A 168 -40.93 -23.58 12.96
N GLN A 169 -39.91 -22.75 13.19
CA GLN A 169 -39.02 -22.89 14.36
C GLN A 169 -39.74 -22.69 15.69
N ALA A 170 -40.74 -21.80 15.75
CA ALA A 170 -41.57 -21.60 16.95
C ALA A 170 -42.47 -22.80 17.19
N ALA A 171 -43.02 -23.43 16.13
CA ALA A 171 -43.87 -24.61 16.26
C ALA A 171 -43.07 -25.87 16.68
N GLU A 172 -41.83 -25.98 16.21
CA GLU A 172 -40.93 -27.10 16.55
C GLU A 172 -40.43 -26.98 18.01
N LYS A 173 -40.10 -25.79 18.48
CA LYS A 173 -39.79 -25.54 19.89
C LYS A 173 -40.98 -25.78 20.83
N ALA A 174 -42.19 -25.50 20.39
CA ALA A 174 -43.41 -25.77 21.18
C ALA A 174 -43.70 -27.29 21.29
N LYS A 175 -43.37 -28.07 20.27
CA LYS A 175 -43.48 -29.54 20.30
C LYS A 175 -42.47 -30.20 21.26
N GLN A 176 -41.22 -29.71 21.29
CA GLN A 176 -40.17 -30.21 22.18
C GLN A 176 -40.45 -29.85 23.67
N ALA A 177 -41.20 -28.82 23.94
CA ALA A 177 -41.56 -28.43 25.31
C ALA A 177 -42.79 -29.18 25.86
N ALA A 178 -43.50 -29.98 25.04
CA ALA A 178 -44.72 -30.67 25.39
C ALA A 178 -44.55 -32.17 25.68
N GLU A 179 -43.32 -32.69 25.62
CA GLU A 179 -43.08 -34.09 26.05
C GLU A 179 -42.98 -34.15 27.56
N PRO A 180 -43.88 -34.96 28.25
CA PRO A 180 -43.82 -35.14 29.68
C PRO A 180 -42.61 -35.94 30.08
N LYS A 181 -41.82 -35.44 31.01
CA LYS A 181 -40.78 -36.21 31.70
C LYS A 181 -41.47 -37.22 32.61
N GLU A 182 -41.36 -38.48 32.28
CA GLU A 182 -41.73 -39.57 33.23
C GLU A 182 -40.72 -39.55 34.39
N ASP A 183 -41.23 -39.19 35.58
CA ASP A 183 -40.51 -39.30 36.85
C ASP A 183 -40.38 -40.79 37.22
N GLU A 184 -39.16 -41.31 37.19
CA GLU A 184 -38.83 -42.62 37.75
C GLU A 184 -38.72 -42.52 39.27
N LEU A 185 -39.84 -42.86 39.95
CA LEU A 185 -39.93 -43.04 41.41
C LEU A 185 -39.24 -44.34 41.83
N ILE A 186 -37.98 -44.24 42.25
CA ILE A 186 -37.28 -45.36 42.92
C ILE A 186 -37.67 -45.32 44.42
N ILE A 187 -38.57 -46.23 44.81
CA ILE A 187 -38.87 -46.54 46.20
C ILE A 187 -37.75 -47.45 46.71
N LYS A 188 -36.98 -46.96 47.67
CA LYS A 188 -36.13 -47.82 48.54
C LYS A 188 -37.00 -48.26 49.72
N ALA A 189 -37.17 -49.59 49.85
CA ALA A 189 -37.60 -50.26 51.05
C ALA A 189 -36.43 -51.10 51.58
N ASP A 190 -36.18 -50.95 52.89
CA ASP A 190 -35.39 -51.72 53.83
C ASP A 190 -33.97 -52.19 53.49
#